data_ff3650de4ed5be85db251e455f9d28d8
#
_entry.id   ff3650de4ed5be85db251e455f9d28d8
#
_cell.length_a   1.000
_cell.length_b   1.000
_cell.length_c   1.000
_cell.angle_alpha   90.00
_cell.angle_beta   90.00
_cell.angle_gamma   90.00
#
_symmetry.space_group_name_H-M   'P 1'
#
loop_
_entity.id
_entity.type
_entity.pdbx_description
1 polymer ?
#
loop_
_entity_poly.entity_id
_entity_poly.type
_entity_poly.pdbx_seq_one_letter_code
_entity_poly.pdbx_strand_id
1 'polypeptide(L)'
;MKLMTASLLAAGFVLCAASSPAEDRLQPDFTFKRVGVPKTGGSRITVQVDPDAPSAMMRLPRPKADTPVDAEVMLALAPAVPQAPSALDWFWSTISPDLAASGPGRLQQALSVIAQPPDGKAVPAPRLQALQDIAAVHGIEILKATIGTKVSPALVLALISVESAGNPQAVSRSGAQGLMQLMPDTAARFNVANSLAPDQNIKGGVAYLDWLMNKFDNDPILVLAGYNAGEGSVRDNKGVPPFPETRGYVPKVLAAFAVAKGLCLTPPELVSDGCVFAVSRS
;
A
#
# COMPACT_ATOMS: atom_id res chain seq x y z
N MET A 1 -1.02 -23.70 -79.94
CA MET A 1 0.12 -23.22 -80.66
C MET A 1 0.15 -21.68 -80.63
N LYS A 2 0.94 -21.09 -79.72
CA LYS A 2 1.62 -19.79 -79.81
C LYS A 2 2.25 -19.55 -78.38
N LEU A 3 3.57 -19.67 -78.41
CA LEU A 3 4.42 -19.24 -77.26
C LEU A 3 4.34 -17.72 -77.12
N MET A 4 4.24 -17.22 -75.92
CA MET A 4 4.58 -15.83 -75.63
C MET A 4 5.59 -15.85 -74.47
N THR A 5 6.79 -15.47 -74.82
CA THR A 5 7.94 -15.21 -73.98
C THR A 5 7.68 -13.93 -73.13
N ALA A 6 7.76 -14.03 -71.81
CA ALA A 6 7.76 -12.87 -70.95
C ALA A 6 9.19 -12.61 -70.41
N SER A 7 9.71 -11.46 -70.78
CA SER A 7 11.01 -10.93 -70.33
C SER A 7 11.01 -10.54 -68.89
N LEU A 8 12.01 -11.04 -68.17
CA LEU A 8 12.33 -10.58 -66.81
C LEU A 8 13.10 -9.25 -66.88
N LEU A 9 12.51 -8.18 -66.33
CA LEU A 9 13.25 -6.96 -65.98
C LEU A 9 13.71 -7.08 -64.56
N ALA A 10 15.01 -7.19 -64.34
CA ALA A 10 15.64 -7.07 -63.03
C ALA A 10 15.81 -5.60 -62.69
N ALA A 11 15.03 -5.11 -61.74
CA ALA A 11 15.23 -3.78 -61.12
C ALA A 11 16.17 -3.93 -59.92
N GLY A 12 17.40 -3.43 -60.06
CA GLY A 12 18.37 -3.34 -59.01
C GLY A 12 17.94 -2.28 -57.99
N PHE A 13 17.71 -2.72 -56.77
CA PHE A 13 17.52 -1.83 -55.61
C PHE A 13 18.88 -1.53 -55.01
N VAL A 14 19.38 -0.31 -55.21
CA VAL A 14 20.55 0.22 -54.49
C VAL A 14 20.11 0.61 -53.09
N LEU A 15 20.54 -0.16 -52.07
CA LEU A 15 20.38 0.18 -50.68
C LEU A 15 21.39 1.29 -50.35
N CYS A 16 20.95 2.54 -50.28
CA CYS A 16 21.68 3.59 -49.59
C CYS A 16 21.54 3.38 -48.05
N ALA A 17 22.57 2.87 -47.39
CA ALA A 17 22.69 2.90 -45.96
C ALA A 17 22.95 4.35 -45.51
N ALA A 18 21.90 5.02 -45.03
CA ALA A 18 22.05 6.28 -44.31
C ALA A 18 22.51 5.95 -42.89
N SER A 19 23.78 6.17 -42.62
CA SER A 19 24.34 6.21 -41.27
C SER A 19 23.81 7.46 -40.57
N SER A 20 22.86 7.29 -39.63
CA SER A 20 22.49 8.32 -38.67
C SER A 20 23.66 8.53 -37.71
N PRO A 21 24.13 9.77 -37.46
CA PRO A 21 25.06 10.03 -36.40
C PRO A 21 24.34 9.78 -35.07
N ALA A 22 24.92 8.93 -34.22
CA ALA A 22 24.52 8.79 -32.82
C ALA A 22 24.77 10.14 -32.14
N GLU A 23 23.73 10.86 -31.80
CA GLU A 23 23.82 11.98 -30.89
C GLU A 23 24.23 11.43 -29.53
N ASP A 24 25.50 11.63 -29.23
CA ASP A 24 26.11 11.44 -27.90
C ASP A 24 25.41 12.43 -26.95
N ARG A 25 24.38 11.95 -26.24
CA ARG A 25 23.75 12.69 -25.14
C ARG A 25 24.74 12.65 -23.98
N LEU A 26 25.68 13.59 -24.02
CA LEU A 26 26.51 13.93 -22.88
C LEU A 26 25.58 14.23 -21.70
N GLN A 27 25.58 13.35 -20.71
CA GLN A 27 25.05 13.69 -19.40
C GLN A 27 25.83 14.91 -18.89
N PRO A 28 25.17 15.90 -18.27
CA PRO A 28 25.87 17.05 -17.72
C PRO A 28 26.92 16.54 -16.73
N ASP A 29 28.17 16.90 -16.97
CA ASP A 29 29.29 16.58 -16.13
C ASP A 29 29.01 17.04 -14.68
N PHE A 30 28.88 16.07 -13.79
CA PHE A 30 28.87 16.33 -12.35
C PHE A 30 30.27 16.78 -11.93
N THR A 31 30.52 18.09 -11.93
CA THR A 31 31.72 18.65 -11.35
C THR A 31 31.63 18.58 -9.84
N PHE A 32 32.31 17.58 -9.26
CA PHE A 32 32.54 17.53 -7.82
C PHE A 32 33.47 18.67 -7.42
N LYS A 33 32.92 19.73 -6.82
CA LYS A 33 33.70 20.77 -6.20
C LYS A 33 34.29 20.20 -4.90
N ARG A 34 35.54 19.85 -4.87
CA ARG A 34 36.25 19.50 -3.63
C ARG A 34 36.22 20.72 -2.71
N VAL A 35 35.39 20.66 -1.66
CA VAL A 35 35.47 21.62 -0.57
C VAL A 35 36.65 21.21 0.29
N GLY A 36 37.71 22.04 0.27
CA GLY A 36 38.88 21.82 1.12
C GLY A 36 38.47 21.89 2.59
N VAL A 37 39.02 20.95 3.39
CA VAL A 37 38.87 21.00 4.85
C VAL A 37 39.48 22.30 5.34
N PRO A 38 38.78 23.14 6.12
CA PRO A 38 39.33 24.36 6.67
C PRO A 38 40.57 24.05 7.53
N LYS A 39 41.68 24.59 7.17
CA LYS A 39 42.86 24.53 8.01
C LYS A 39 42.57 25.31 9.30
N THR A 40 42.86 24.66 10.43
CA THR A 40 42.83 25.10 11.82
C THR A 40 42.76 26.62 12.02
N GLY A 41 41.66 27.12 12.68
CA GLY A 41 41.58 28.50 13.17
C GLY A 41 40.16 29.10 13.23
N GLY A 42 39.12 28.42 12.84
CA GLY A 42 37.74 28.90 12.97
C GLY A 42 37.04 28.32 14.20
N SER A 43 36.29 29.13 14.91
CA SER A 43 35.50 28.76 16.11
C SER A 43 34.81 27.43 15.92
N ARG A 44 35.24 26.41 16.61
CA ARG A 44 34.49 25.16 16.79
C ARG A 44 33.36 25.48 17.75
N ILE A 45 32.13 25.14 17.38
CA ILE A 45 31.03 25.07 18.32
C ILE A 45 31.35 23.87 19.21
N THR A 46 32.03 24.08 20.31
CA THR A 46 32.18 23.11 21.39
C THR A 46 30.96 23.26 22.28
N VAL A 47 29.93 22.48 22.01
CA VAL A 47 28.91 22.18 23.04
C VAL A 47 29.60 21.23 24.01
N GLN A 48 30.17 21.78 25.06
CA GLN A 48 30.72 21.02 26.17
C GLN A 48 29.52 20.61 27.02
N VAL A 49 29.04 19.38 26.88
CA VAL A 49 28.03 18.79 27.76
C VAL A 49 28.83 18.41 29.01
N ASP A 50 28.62 19.18 30.08
CA ASP A 50 29.11 18.85 31.40
C ASP A 50 28.33 17.64 31.90
N PRO A 51 28.93 16.45 32.11
CA PRO A 51 28.24 15.27 32.57
C PRO A 51 27.64 15.41 33.98
N ASP A 52 28.13 16.36 34.78
CA ASP A 52 27.67 16.61 36.15
C ASP A 52 26.72 17.83 36.27
N ALA A 53 26.46 18.51 35.17
CA ALA A 53 25.45 19.59 35.18
C ALA A 53 24.06 18.99 35.31
N PRO A 54 23.26 19.38 36.32
CA PRO A 54 21.87 18.92 36.42
C PRO A 54 21.15 19.37 35.14
N SER A 55 20.65 18.39 34.39
CA SER A 55 19.90 18.61 33.15
C SER A 55 18.86 19.70 33.40
N ALA A 56 19.08 20.89 32.80
CA ALA A 56 18.09 21.92 32.74
C ALA A 56 16.97 21.48 31.75
N MET A 57 16.39 20.31 32.00
CA MET A 57 15.07 20.00 31.53
C MET A 57 14.17 21.01 32.24
N MET A 58 13.68 21.94 31.48
CA MET A 58 12.58 22.83 31.82
C MET A 58 11.54 21.97 32.53
N ARG A 59 11.55 21.98 33.87
CA ARG A 59 10.49 21.36 34.67
C ARG A 59 9.26 22.19 34.42
N LEU A 60 8.43 21.75 33.49
CA LEU A 60 7.04 22.15 33.48
C LEU A 60 6.48 21.82 34.86
N PRO A 61 5.78 22.75 35.53
CA PRO A 61 5.16 22.48 36.81
C PRO A 61 4.29 21.23 36.69
N ARG A 62 4.59 20.20 37.50
CA ARG A 62 3.74 19.03 37.57
C ARG A 62 2.40 19.51 38.15
N PRO A 63 1.28 19.31 37.46
CA PRO A 63 -0.02 19.55 38.04
C PRO A 63 -0.13 18.67 39.30
N LYS A 64 -0.55 19.25 40.42
CA LYS A 64 -0.85 18.49 41.62
C LYS A 64 -1.92 17.47 41.29
N ALA A 65 -1.62 16.21 41.56
CA ALA A 65 -2.55 15.09 41.41
C ALA A 65 -3.60 15.20 42.54
N ASP A 66 -4.70 15.91 42.29
CA ASP A 66 -5.91 15.82 43.09
C ASP A 66 -7.07 16.44 42.31
N THR A 67 -7.41 15.86 41.19
CA THR A 67 -8.75 15.80 40.55
C THR A 67 -8.69 14.83 39.38
N PRO A 68 -9.56 13.84 39.29
CA PRO A 68 -9.70 13.05 38.06
C PRO A 68 -10.38 13.96 37.05
N VAL A 69 -9.60 14.60 36.23
CA VAL A 69 -10.11 15.26 35.01
C VAL A 69 -10.25 14.15 33.98
N ASP A 70 -11.50 13.85 33.63
CA ASP A 70 -11.84 12.88 32.61
C ASP A 70 -11.01 13.17 31.35
N ALA A 71 -10.20 12.20 30.93
CA ALA A 71 -9.36 12.28 29.72
C ALA A 71 -10.22 12.54 28.46
N GLU A 72 -11.50 12.27 28.53
CA GLU A 72 -12.50 12.52 27.50
C GLU A 72 -12.75 14.02 27.24
N VAL A 73 -12.64 14.86 28.26
CA VAL A 73 -12.89 16.31 28.13
C VAL A 73 -11.69 17.04 27.48
N MET A 74 -10.47 16.54 27.65
CA MET A 74 -9.27 17.15 27.04
C MET A 74 -9.16 16.81 25.54
N LEU A 75 -9.74 15.71 25.08
CA LEU A 75 -9.77 15.36 23.65
C LEU A 75 -10.82 16.18 22.87
N ALA A 76 -11.88 16.64 23.56
CA ALA A 76 -12.95 17.42 22.96
C ALA A 76 -12.61 18.93 22.77
N LEU A 77 -11.53 19.41 23.39
CA LEU A 77 -11.10 20.83 23.35
C LEU A 77 -9.86 21.12 22.53
N ALA A 78 -9.25 20.08 21.91
CA ALA A 78 -8.18 20.30 20.96
C ALA A 78 -8.81 20.89 19.67
N PRO A 79 -8.42 22.10 19.22
CA PRO A 79 -8.87 22.59 17.93
C PRO A 79 -8.43 21.61 16.87
N ALA A 80 -9.38 21.14 16.05
CA ALA A 80 -9.09 20.30 14.90
C ALA A 80 -8.08 21.06 14.02
N VAL A 81 -6.81 20.66 14.08
CA VAL A 81 -5.79 21.17 13.16
C VAL A 81 -6.28 20.82 11.76
N PRO A 82 -6.48 21.79 10.86
CA PRO A 82 -6.84 21.48 9.49
C PRO A 82 -5.75 20.59 8.91
N GLN A 83 -6.09 19.31 8.68
CA GLN A 83 -5.16 18.40 8.05
C GLN A 83 -4.96 18.84 6.61
N ALA A 84 -3.71 18.92 6.18
CA ALA A 84 -3.39 19.25 4.79
C ALA A 84 -4.13 18.26 3.86
N PRO A 85 -4.71 18.75 2.73
CA PRO A 85 -5.43 17.90 1.80
C PRO A 85 -4.59 16.68 1.40
N SER A 86 -5.13 15.47 1.55
CA SER A 86 -4.47 14.27 1.11
C SER A 86 -4.45 14.23 -0.43
N ALA A 87 -3.38 13.71 -1.01
CA ALA A 87 -3.32 13.51 -2.47
C ALA A 87 -4.47 12.66 -3.03
N LEU A 88 -5.19 11.94 -2.15
CA LEU A 88 -6.30 11.04 -2.49
C LEU A 88 -7.69 11.56 -2.01
N ASP A 89 -7.81 12.82 -1.59
CA ASP A 89 -9.10 13.39 -1.17
C ASP A 89 -10.15 13.38 -2.28
N TRP A 90 -9.70 13.45 -3.54
CA TRP A 90 -10.56 13.31 -4.71
C TRP A 90 -11.30 11.97 -4.77
N PHE A 91 -10.71 10.88 -4.27
CA PHE A 91 -11.36 9.58 -4.16
C PHE A 91 -12.54 9.66 -3.18
N TRP A 92 -12.33 10.29 -2.03
CA TRP A 92 -13.34 10.43 -0.98
C TRP A 92 -14.42 11.48 -1.27
N SER A 93 -14.22 12.34 -2.26
CA SER A 93 -15.28 13.24 -2.76
C SER A 93 -16.36 12.49 -3.55
N THR A 94 -16.02 11.30 -4.09
CA THR A 94 -16.94 10.47 -4.89
C THR A 94 -17.39 9.23 -4.10
N ILE A 95 -16.50 8.63 -3.32
CA ILE A 95 -16.77 7.43 -2.52
C ILE A 95 -17.08 7.86 -1.08
N SER A 96 -18.32 7.65 -0.64
CA SER A 96 -18.71 7.96 0.75
C SER A 96 -17.89 7.16 1.76
N PRO A 97 -17.33 7.78 2.79
CA PRO A 97 -16.70 7.07 3.90
C PRO A 97 -17.70 6.47 4.89
N ASP A 98 -18.99 6.81 4.81
CA ASP A 98 -19.97 6.56 5.86
C ASP A 98 -20.35 5.08 5.97
N LEU A 99 -20.54 4.62 7.19
CA LEU A 99 -21.05 3.28 7.49
C LEU A 99 -22.46 3.06 6.90
N ALA A 100 -23.28 4.11 6.86
CA ALA A 100 -24.64 4.03 6.30
C ALA A 100 -24.66 3.75 4.78
N ALA A 101 -23.54 3.97 4.09
CA ALA A 101 -23.40 3.67 2.66
C ALA A 101 -22.85 2.25 2.40
N SER A 102 -22.79 1.38 3.43
CA SER A 102 -22.16 0.06 3.33
C SER A 102 -22.86 -0.86 2.32
N GLY A 103 -22.06 -1.73 1.69
CA GLY A 103 -22.53 -2.79 0.81
C GLY A 103 -21.45 -3.30 -0.16
N PRO A 104 -21.55 -4.56 -0.59
CA PRO A 104 -20.54 -5.19 -1.46
C PRO A 104 -20.46 -4.54 -2.85
N GLY A 105 -21.54 -3.93 -3.34
CA GLY A 105 -21.59 -3.25 -4.64
C GLY A 105 -20.69 -2.02 -4.77
N ARG A 106 -20.18 -1.49 -3.66
CA ARG A 106 -19.25 -0.33 -3.66
C ARG A 106 -17.89 -0.63 -4.31
N LEU A 107 -17.52 -1.90 -4.45
CA LEU A 107 -16.26 -2.27 -5.09
C LEU A 107 -16.18 -1.74 -6.52
N GLN A 108 -17.18 -1.98 -7.34
CA GLN A 108 -17.18 -1.59 -8.75
C GLN A 108 -17.12 -0.06 -8.91
N GLN A 109 -17.89 0.66 -8.07
CA GLN A 109 -17.84 2.11 -8.05
C GLN A 109 -16.44 2.62 -7.68
N ALA A 110 -15.83 2.07 -6.62
CA ALA A 110 -14.49 2.46 -6.17
C ALA A 110 -13.42 2.18 -7.22
N LEU A 111 -13.47 1.00 -7.88
CA LEU A 111 -12.54 0.65 -8.95
C LEU A 111 -12.70 1.56 -10.17
N SER A 112 -13.95 1.93 -10.53
CA SER A 112 -14.21 2.87 -11.61
C SER A 112 -13.64 4.26 -11.33
N VAL A 113 -13.78 4.75 -10.09
CA VAL A 113 -13.20 6.03 -9.66
C VAL A 113 -11.68 5.98 -9.72
N ILE A 114 -11.05 4.89 -9.26
CA ILE A 114 -9.59 4.71 -9.33
C ILE A 114 -9.08 4.66 -10.76
N ALA A 115 -9.83 4.04 -11.67
CA ALA A 115 -9.48 3.92 -13.09
C ALA A 115 -9.59 5.25 -13.87
N GLN A 116 -10.32 6.23 -13.34
CA GLN A 116 -10.56 7.53 -13.97
C GLN A 116 -10.18 8.68 -13.02
N PRO A 117 -8.92 8.79 -12.63
CA PRO A 117 -8.49 9.85 -11.70
C PRO A 117 -8.58 11.22 -12.38
N PRO A 118 -8.78 12.31 -11.61
CA PRO A 118 -8.63 13.66 -12.13
C PRO A 118 -7.22 13.92 -12.68
N ASP A 119 -7.10 14.89 -13.58
CA ASP A 119 -5.85 15.24 -14.26
C ASP A 119 -4.67 15.39 -13.28
N GLY A 120 -3.56 14.73 -13.61
CA GLY A 120 -2.33 14.74 -12.82
C GLY A 120 -2.39 13.98 -11.50
N LYS A 121 -3.49 13.26 -11.23
CA LYS A 121 -3.66 12.46 -9.99
C LYS A 121 -3.77 10.99 -10.34
N ALA A 122 -3.20 10.15 -9.48
CA ALA A 122 -3.34 8.70 -9.60
C ALA A 122 -3.23 8.05 -8.21
N VAL A 123 -3.88 6.90 -8.04
CA VAL A 123 -3.61 6.06 -6.88
C VAL A 123 -2.40 5.19 -7.21
N PRO A 124 -1.32 5.21 -6.41
CA PRO A 124 -0.19 4.32 -6.62
C PRO A 124 -0.63 2.86 -6.57
N ALA A 125 -0.30 2.09 -7.60
CA ALA A 125 -0.55 0.65 -7.67
C ALA A 125 0.78 -0.10 -7.85
N PRO A 126 0.90 -1.34 -7.36
CA PRO A 126 2.06 -2.18 -7.58
C PRO A 126 2.18 -2.55 -9.07
N ARG A 127 3.40 -2.82 -9.52
CA ARG A 127 3.62 -3.38 -10.84
C ARG A 127 3.12 -4.83 -10.88
N LEU A 128 2.58 -5.26 -12.02
CA LEU A 128 2.10 -6.62 -12.22
C LEU A 128 3.18 -7.68 -11.86
N GLN A 129 4.43 -7.45 -12.28
CA GLN A 129 5.55 -8.35 -11.98
C GLN A 129 5.76 -8.53 -10.47
N ALA A 130 5.68 -7.46 -9.67
CA ALA A 130 5.84 -7.56 -8.22
C ALA A 130 4.74 -8.45 -7.59
N LEU A 131 3.51 -8.36 -8.09
CA LEU A 131 2.43 -9.24 -7.64
C LEU A 131 2.64 -10.68 -8.11
N GLN A 132 3.15 -10.89 -9.33
CA GLN A 132 3.51 -12.24 -9.83
C GLN A 132 4.58 -12.88 -8.94
N ASP A 133 5.61 -12.14 -8.56
CA ASP A 133 6.70 -12.62 -7.71
C ASP A 133 6.17 -13.04 -6.33
N ILE A 134 5.30 -12.23 -5.73
CA ILE A 134 4.63 -12.58 -4.46
C ILE A 134 3.75 -13.83 -4.62
N ALA A 135 2.96 -13.89 -5.69
CA ALA A 135 2.06 -15.02 -5.95
C ALA A 135 2.84 -16.31 -6.27
N ALA A 136 3.99 -16.22 -6.93
CA ALA A 136 4.85 -17.38 -7.20
C ALA A 136 5.39 -18.01 -5.90
N VAL A 137 5.72 -17.18 -4.91
CA VAL A 137 6.26 -17.63 -3.62
C VAL A 137 5.15 -18.04 -2.65
N HIS A 138 4.10 -17.22 -2.50
CA HIS A 138 3.09 -17.35 -1.44
C HIS A 138 1.70 -17.74 -1.93
N GLY A 139 1.51 -17.92 -3.25
CA GLY A 139 0.18 -18.16 -3.83
C GLY A 139 -0.51 -19.43 -3.30
N ILE A 140 0.24 -20.49 -2.99
CA ILE A 140 -0.34 -21.72 -2.44
C ILE A 140 -0.83 -21.51 -1.02
N GLU A 141 -0.07 -20.83 -0.17
CA GLU A 141 -0.45 -20.49 1.21
C GLU A 141 -1.68 -19.56 1.22
N ILE A 142 -1.72 -18.60 0.31
CA ILE A 142 -2.89 -17.71 0.13
C ILE A 142 -4.12 -18.52 -0.25
N LEU A 143 -4.02 -19.39 -1.27
CA LEU A 143 -5.12 -20.26 -1.71
C LEU A 143 -5.62 -21.14 -0.58
N LYS A 144 -4.72 -21.81 0.16
CA LYS A 144 -5.10 -22.67 1.31
C LYS A 144 -5.81 -21.89 2.40
N ALA A 145 -5.32 -20.69 2.74
CA ALA A 145 -5.87 -19.87 3.80
C ALA A 145 -7.26 -19.31 3.48
N THR A 146 -7.57 -19.11 2.20
CA THR A 146 -8.85 -18.53 1.75
C THR A 146 -9.94 -19.57 1.52
N ILE A 147 -9.64 -20.87 1.52
CA ILE A 147 -10.65 -21.93 1.37
C ILE A 147 -11.67 -21.84 2.52
N GLY A 148 -12.96 -21.77 2.17
CA GLY A 148 -14.05 -21.73 3.13
C GLY A 148 -14.26 -20.35 3.80
N THR A 149 -13.56 -19.32 3.35
CA THR A 149 -13.73 -17.92 3.81
C THR A 149 -14.43 -17.05 2.76
N LYS A 150 -14.83 -15.84 3.15
CA LYS A 150 -15.36 -14.80 2.25
C LYS A 150 -14.24 -13.89 1.71
N VAL A 151 -13.02 -14.36 1.62
CA VAL A 151 -11.86 -13.54 1.23
C VAL A 151 -11.30 -14.04 -0.09
N SER A 152 -11.27 -13.17 -1.10
CA SER A 152 -10.62 -13.47 -2.37
C SER A 152 -9.10 -13.61 -2.21
N PRO A 153 -8.49 -14.66 -2.78
CA PRO A 153 -7.02 -14.74 -2.89
C PRO A 153 -6.38 -13.50 -3.53
N ALA A 154 -7.06 -12.87 -4.50
CA ALA A 154 -6.59 -11.63 -5.11
C ALA A 154 -6.57 -10.46 -4.14
N LEU A 155 -7.52 -10.38 -3.19
CA LEU A 155 -7.50 -9.37 -2.13
C LEU A 155 -6.34 -9.59 -1.18
N VAL A 156 -6.08 -10.82 -0.78
CA VAL A 156 -4.92 -11.15 0.09
C VAL A 156 -3.61 -10.78 -0.59
N LEU A 157 -3.44 -11.10 -1.86
CA LEU A 157 -2.26 -10.74 -2.64
C LEU A 157 -2.08 -9.22 -2.73
N ALA A 158 -3.15 -8.48 -3.02
CA ALA A 158 -3.14 -7.02 -3.05
C ALA A 158 -2.73 -6.43 -1.69
N LEU A 159 -3.28 -6.96 -0.61
CA LEU A 159 -2.99 -6.52 0.75
C LEU A 159 -1.52 -6.79 1.11
N ILE A 160 -1.00 -7.99 0.88
CA ILE A 160 0.43 -8.32 1.10
C ILE A 160 1.35 -7.36 0.34
N SER A 161 0.99 -7.00 -0.88
CA SER A 161 1.81 -6.08 -1.69
C SER A 161 1.89 -4.67 -1.09
N VAL A 162 0.82 -4.22 -0.44
CA VAL A 162 0.74 -2.88 0.18
C VAL A 162 1.37 -2.89 1.57
N GLU A 163 1.16 -3.94 2.36
CA GLU A 163 1.62 -4.06 3.74
C GLU A 163 3.13 -4.28 3.87
N SER A 164 3.67 -5.21 3.08
CA SER A 164 5.06 -5.65 3.23
C SER A 164 5.85 -5.70 1.93
N ALA A 165 5.22 -5.41 0.79
CA ALA A 165 5.79 -5.68 -0.53
C ALA A 165 6.26 -7.14 -0.70
N GLY A 166 5.65 -8.09 0.00
CA GLY A 166 6.00 -9.51 0.00
C GLY A 166 7.16 -9.89 0.92
N ASN A 167 7.63 -8.99 1.79
CA ASN A 167 8.70 -9.29 2.74
C ASN A 167 8.15 -9.96 4.01
N PRO A 168 8.42 -11.26 4.26
CA PRO A 168 7.93 -11.97 5.44
C PRO A 168 8.57 -11.50 6.75
N GLN A 169 9.72 -10.82 6.68
CA GLN A 169 10.44 -10.31 7.84
C GLN A 169 10.15 -8.83 8.12
N ALA A 170 9.14 -8.26 7.45
CA ALA A 170 8.79 -6.86 7.66
C ALA A 170 8.27 -6.63 9.08
N VAL A 171 8.80 -5.59 9.73
CA VAL A 171 8.37 -5.10 11.05
C VAL A 171 8.19 -3.60 10.95
N SER A 172 6.99 -3.10 11.25
CA SER A 172 6.69 -1.68 11.24
C SER A 172 7.17 -0.98 12.52
N ARG A 173 7.21 0.35 12.51
CA ARG A 173 7.55 1.14 13.71
C ARG A 173 6.53 0.96 14.84
N SER A 174 5.27 0.67 14.51
CA SER A 174 4.19 0.40 15.46
C SER A 174 4.18 -1.05 15.96
N GLY A 175 5.05 -1.93 15.43
CA GLY A 175 5.17 -3.31 15.84
C GLY A 175 4.32 -4.31 15.02
N ALA A 176 3.71 -3.89 13.93
CA ALA A 176 3.04 -4.81 13.00
C ALA A 176 4.08 -5.70 12.29
N GLN A 177 3.76 -6.98 12.06
CA GLN A 177 4.74 -7.99 11.64
C GLN A 177 4.28 -8.84 10.47
N GLY A 178 5.24 -9.23 9.64
CA GLY A 178 5.10 -10.23 8.58
C GLY A 178 4.41 -9.74 7.32
N LEU A 179 4.03 -10.67 6.46
CA LEU A 179 3.47 -10.40 5.13
C LEU A 179 2.23 -9.52 5.15
N MET A 180 1.32 -9.77 6.09
CA MET A 180 0.05 -9.06 6.24
C MET A 180 0.07 -8.05 7.39
N GLN A 181 1.25 -7.73 7.95
CA GLN A 181 1.48 -6.72 9.00
C GLN A 181 0.49 -6.82 10.16
N LEU A 182 0.46 -7.99 10.80
CA LEU A 182 -0.40 -8.21 11.96
C LEU A 182 0.19 -7.52 13.20
N MET A 183 -0.64 -6.74 13.88
CA MET A 183 -0.33 -6.26 15.23
C MET A 183 -0.31 -7.43 16.22
N PRO A 184 0.53 -7.41 17.28
CA PRO A 184 0.64 -8.52 18.24
C PRO A 184 -0.70 -8.96 18.84
N ASP A 185 -1.57 -8.01 19.21
CA ASP A 185 -2.89 -8.32 19.76
C ASP A 185 -3.81 -8.99 18.73
N THR A 186 -3.73 -8.55 17.47
CA THR A 186 -4.47 -9.18 16.37
C THR A 186 -3.93 -10.58 16.09
N ALA A 187 -2.62 -10.76 16.08
CA ALA A 187 -1.98 -12.07 15.92
C ALA A 187 -2.42 -13.04 17.03
N ALA A 188 -2.41 -12.60 18.28
CA ALA A 188 -2.87 -13.41 19.41
C ALA A 188 -4.37 -13.78 19.29
N ARG A 189 -5.21 -12.82 18.90
CA ARG A 189 -6.65 -13.04 18.69
C ARG A 189 -6.97 -14.10 17.66
N PHE A 190 -6.15 -14.20 16.59
CA PHE A 190 -6.32 -15.17 15.50
C PHE A 190 -5.35 -16.35 15.57
N ASN A 191 -4.80 -16.65 16.78
CA ASN A 191 -3.96 -17.80 17.06
C ASN A 191 -2.69 -17.88 16.19
N VAL A 192 -2.05 -16.75 15.90
CA VAL A 192 -0.77 -16.66 15.22
C VAL A 192 0.35 -16.72 16.27
N ALA A 193 1.07 -17.83 16.34
CA ALA A 193 2.17 -17.99 17.29
C ALA A 193 3.46 -17.29 16.82
N ASN A 194 3.69 -17.24 15.52
CA ASN A 194 4.84 -16.56 14.89
C ASN A 194 4.38 -15.74 13.69
N SER A 195 4.29 -14.42 13.87
CA SER A 195 3.87 -13.50 12.80
C SER A 195 4.90 -13.33 11.68
N LEU A 196 6.13 -13.79 11.84
CA LEU A 196 7.16 -13.80 10.80
C LEU A 196 7.18 -15.11 9.99
N ALA A 197 6.40 -16.12 10.39
CA ALA A 197 6.19 -17.34 9.61
C ALA A 197 5.09 -17.08 8.56
N PRO A 198 5.40 -17.18 7.25
CA PRO A 198 4.48 -16.80 6.17
C PRO A 198 3.11 -17.49 6.24
N ASP A 199 3.10 -18.79 6.46
CA ASP A 199 1.87 -19.60 6.54
C ASP A 199 0.97 -19.19 7.69
N GLN A 200 1.54 -18.94 8.88
CA GLN A 200 0.80 -18.50 10.05
C GLN A 200 0.29 -17.06 9.89
N ASN A 201 1.14 -16.18 9.36
CA ASN A 201 0.79 -14.78 9.14
C ASN A 201 -0.35 -14.64 8.14
N ILE A 202 -0.26 -15.33 6.98
CA ILE A 202 -1.31 -15.34 5.97
C ILE A 202 -2.61 -15.92 6.54
N LYS A 203 -2.54 -17.06 7.24
CA LYS A 203 -3.72 -17.68 7.85
C LYS A 203 -4.41 -16.76 8.85
N GLY A 204 -3.64 -16.11 9.74
CA GLY A 204 -4.19 -15.16 10.71
C GLY A 204 -4.75 -13.90 10.08
N GLY A 205 -4.06 -13.34 9.08
CA GLY A 205 -4.51 -12.17 8.34
C GLY A 205 -5.79 -12.43 7.55
N VAL A 206 -5.90 -13.59 6.92
CA VAL A 206 -7.13 -14.02 6.22
C VAL A 206 -8.27 -14.22 7.21
N ALA A 207 -8.02 -14.83 8.37
CA ALA A 207 -9.04 -15.00 9.40
C ALA A 207 -9.55 -13.64 9.92
N TYR A 208 -8.67 -12.66 10.09
CA TYR A 208 -9.06 -11.30 10.45
C TYR A 208 -9.88 -10.62 9.35
N LEU A 209 -9.46 -10.75 8.08
CA LEU A 209 -10.24 -10.24 6.94
C LEU A 209 -11.63 -10.87 6.87
N ASP A 210 -11.73 -12.19 7.00
CA ASP A 210 -13.01 -12.91 6.97
C ASP A 210 -13.94 -12.43 8.11
N TRP A 211 -13.39 -12.23 9.29
CA TRP A 211 -14.12 -11.65 10.41
C TRP A 211 -14.61 -10.23 10.10
N LEU A 212 -13.78 -9.39 9.46
CA LEU A 212 -14.17 -8.04 9.02
C LEU A 212 -15.22 -8.07 7.91
N MET A 213 -15.14 -9.01 6.96
CA MET A 213 -16.17 -9.24 5.94
C MET A 213 -17.54 -9.49 6.55
N ASN A 214 -17.59 -10.36 7.57
CA ASN A 214 -18.82 -10.63 8.30
C ASN A 214 -19.32 -9.41 9.10
N LYS A 215 -18.39 -8.62 9.66
CA LYS A 215 -18.73 -7.46 10.48
C LYS A 215 -19.25 -6.28 9.69
N PHE A 216 -18.75 -6.07 8.45
CA PHE A 216 -19.06 -4.93 7.60
C PHE A 216 -19.84 -5.32 6.33
N ASP A 217 -20.60 -6.42 6.38
CA ASP A 217 -21.48 -6.87 5.30
C ASP A 217 -20.80 -6.96 3.93
N ASN A 218 -19.56 -7.48 3.91
CA ASN A 218 -18.69 -7.57 2.74
C ASN A 218 -18.41 -6.24 2.03
N ASP A 219 -18.56 -5.10 2.71
CA ASP A 219 -18.21 -3.79 2.16
C ASP A 219 -16.69 -3.63 2.06
N PRO A 220 -16.12 -3.53 0.85
CA PRO A 220 -14.67 -3.51 0.68
C PRO A 220 -14.00 -2.26 1.29
N ILE A 221 -14.71 -1.13 1.35
CA ILE A 221 -14.20 0.12 1.89
C ILE A 221 -14.05 0.03 3.40
N LEU A 222 -15.10 -0.46 4.07
CA LEU A 222 -15.13 -0.58 5.53
C LEU A 222 -14.26 -1.73 6.03
N VAL A 223 -14.20 -2.84 5.27
CA VAL A 223 -13.30 -3.97 5.58
C VAL A 223 -11.85 -3.53 5.57
N LEU A 224 -11.42 -2.82 4.53
CA LEU A 224 -10.05 -2.32 4.41
C LEU A 224 -9.74 -1.23 5.45
N ALA A 225 -10.70 -0.35 5.73
CA ALA A 225 -10.55 0.64 6.80
C ALA A 225 -10.44 -0.03 8.18
N GLY A 226 -11.24 -1.07 8.44
CA GLY A 226 -11.17 -1.87 9.67
C GLY A 226 -9.88 -2.65 9.80
N TYR A 227 -9.33 -3.14 8.70
CA TYR A 227 -8.04 -3.83 8.70
C TYR A 227 -6.90 -2.91 9.11
N ASN A 228 -6.86 -1.69 8.57
CA ASN A 228 -5.79 -0.72 8.85
C ASN A 228 -5.96 0.02 10.18
N ALA A 229 -7.17 0.52 10.48
CA ALA A 229 -7.41 1.38 11.65
C ALA A 229 -8.03 0.64 12.85
N GLY A 230 -8.36 -0.64 12.68
CA GLY A 230 -9.15 -1.40 13.65
C GLY A 230 -10.66 -1.15 13.50
N GLU A 231 -11.44 -2.20 13.74
CA GLU A 231 -12.90 -2.17 13.65
C GLU A 231 -13.57 -1.21 14.65
N GLY A 232 -12.91 -0.98 15.78
CA GLY A 232 -13.35 -0.01 16.79
C GLY A 232 -13.36 1.41 16.23
N SER A 233 -12.27 1.82 15.56
CA SER A 233 -12.16 3.13 14.94
C SER A 233 -13.22 3.35 13.86
N VAL A 234 -13.52 2.32 13.06
CA VAL A 234 -14.59 2.40 12.05
C VAL A 234 -15.95 2.60 12.70
N ARG A 235 -16.25 1.88 13.79
CA ARG A 235 -17.49 2.02 14.54
C ARG A 235 -17.61 3.42 15.15
N ASP A 236 -16.58 3.88 15.85
CA ASP A 236 -16.61 5.12 16.63
C ASP A 236 -16.69 6.36 15.71
N ASN A 237 -16.10 6.27 14.49
CA ASN A 237 -16.22 7.29 13.45
C ASN A 237 -17.43 7.09 12.53
N LYS A 238 -18.29 6.09 12.77
CA LYS A 238 -19.45 5.76 11.93
C LYS A 238 -19.08 5.61 10.45
N GLY A 239 -17.92 5.03 10.17
CA GLY A 239 -17.36 4.84 8.83
C GLY A 239 -15.84 4.88 8.81
N VAL A 240 -15.27 5.15 7.64
CA VAL A 240 -13.81 5.26 7.49
C VAL A 240 -13.30 6.46 8.31
N PRO A 241 -12.44 6.23 9.31
CA PRO A 241 -11.97 7.31 10.15
C PRO A 241 -11.19 8.36 9.36
N PRO A 242 -11.15 9.63 9.79
CA PRO A 242 -10.46 10.71 9.09
C PRO A 242 -8.94 10.68 9.29
N PHE A 243 -8.37 9.50 9.47
CA PHE A 243 -6.92 9.32 9.59
C PHE A 243 -6.28 9.36 8.20
N PRO A 244 -5.29 10.22 7.95
CA PRO A 244 -4.62 10.32 6.65
C PRO A 244 -4.06 8.99 6.16
N GLU A 245 -3.53 8.17 7.08
CA GLU A 245 -3.04 6.83 6.77
C GLU A 245 -4.16 5.94 6.23
N THR A 246 -5.27 5.80 6.95
CA THR A 246 -6.41 4.95 6.55
C THR A 246 -7.07 5.46 5.27
N ARG A 247 -7.23 6.80 5.15
CA ARG A 247 -7.77 7.43 3.93
C ARG A 247 -6.88 7.22 2.73
N GLY A 248 -5.57 7.10 2.92
CA GLY A 248 -4.62 6.74 1.87
C GLY A 248 -4.57 5.24 1.58
N TYR A 249 -4.73 4.41 2.62
CA TYR A 249 -4.60 2.95 2.55
C TYR A 249 -5.70 2.30 1.70
N VAL A 250 -6.97 2.62 1.98
CA VAL A 250 -8.11 2.00 1.30
C VAL A 250 -8.00 2.09 -0.23
N PRO A 251 -7.84 3.27 -0.84
CA PRO A 251 -7.71 3.34 -2.30
C PRO A 251 -6.44 2.66 -2.82
N LYS A 252 -5.33 2.62 -2.07
CA LYS A 252 -4.11 1.91 -2.47
C LYS A 252 -4.32 0.41 -2.56
N VAL A 253 -4.97 -0.22 -1.57
CA VAL A 253 -5.26 -1.65 -1.61
C VAL A 253 -6.25 -1.97 -2.72
N LEU A 254 -7.27 -1.14 -2.96
CA LEU A 254 -8.19 -1.32 -4.08
C LEU A 254 -7.49 -1.19 -5.45
N ALA A 255 -6.55 -0.26 -5.60
CA ALA A 255 -5.74 -0.14 -6.80
C ALA A 255 -4.84 -1.38 -7.00
N ALA A 256 -4.25 -1.90 -5.92
CA ALA A 256 -3.49 -3.15 -5.95
C ALA A 256 -4.39 -4.35 -6.30
N PHE A 257 -5.62 -4.42 -5.78
CA PHE A 257 -6.60 -5.45 -6.12
C PHE A 257 -6.98 -5.39 -7.62
N ALA A 258 -7.15 -4.20 -8.19
CA ALA A 258 -7.42 -4.04 -9.62
C ALA A 258 -6.32 -4.66 -10.50
N VAL A 259 -5.06 -4.63 -10.06
CA VAL A 259 -3.94 -5.30 -10.74
C VAL A 259 -3.91 -6.80 -10.42
N ALA A 260 -4.07 -7.17 -9.14
CA ALA A 260 -3.97 -8.55 -8.65
C ALA A 260 -5.02 -9.47 -9.29
N LYS A 261 -6.25 -8.98 -9.49
CA LYS A 261 -7.31 -9.78 -10.13
C LYS A 261 -6.97 -10.20 -11.57
N GLY A 262 -6.10 -9.46 -12.25
CA GLY A 262 -5.59 -9.82 -13.58
C GLY A 262 -4.67 -11.04 -13.59
N LEU A 263 -4.20 -11.50 -12.42
CA LEU A 263 -3.42 -12.74 -12.28
C LEU A 263 -4.30 -13.98 -12.05
N CYS A 264 -5.61 -13.82 -11.92
CA CYS A 264 -6.52 -14.93 -11.70
C CYS A 264 -6.92 -15.56 -13.05
N LEU A 265 -7.03 -16.89 -13.12
CA LEU A 265 -7.58 -17.59 -14.28
C LEU A 265 -8.99 -17.11 -14.61
N THR A 266 -9.78 -16.80 -13.59
CA THR A 266 -11.05 -16.09 -13.69
C THR A 266 -10.96 -14.88 -12.79
N PRO A 267 -10.92 -13.64 -13.34
CA PRO A 267 -10.84 -12.44 -12.53
C PRO A 267 -12.06 -12.29 -11.61
N PRO A 268 -11.85 -12.06 -10.32
CA PRO A 268 -12.95 -11.84 -9.36
C PRO A 268 -13.69 -10.52 -9.64
N GLU A 269 -15.01 -10.53 -9.45
CA GLU A 269 -15.85 -9.33 -9.51
C GLU A 269 -16.04 -8.70 -8.13
N LEU A 270 -16.04 -9.54 -7.08
CA LEU A 270 -16.15 -9.12 -5.68
C LEU A 270 -14.86 -9.45 -4.91
N VAL A 271 -14.64 -8.77 -3.81
CA VAL A 271 -13.53 -9.06 -2.90
C VAL A 271 -13.67 -10.40 -2.17
N SER A 272 -14.81 -11.07 -2.35
CA SER A 272 -15.12 -12.39 -1.82
C SER A 272 -15.05 -13.52 -2.86
N ASP A 273 -14.85 -13.20 -4.13
CA ASP A 273 -14.84 -14.22 -5.18
C ASP A 273 -13.55 -15.02 -5.19
N GLY A 274 -13.64 -16.28 -5.60
CA GLY A 274 -12.46 -17.14 -5.76
C GLY A 274 -11.49 -16.64 -6.80
N CYS A 275 -10.22 -16.96 -6.63
CA CYS A 275 -9.15 -16.68 -7.58
C CYS A 275 -8.11 -17.79 -7.53
N VAL A 276 -7.83 -18.43 -8.66
CA VAL A 276 -6.67 -19.30 -8.84
C VAL A 276 -5.64 -18.53 -9.65
N PHE A 277 -4.45 -18.34 -9.11
CA PHE A 277 -3.42 -17.57 -9.80
C PHE A 277 -2.85 -18.28 -11.01
N ALA A 278 -2.81 -17.59 -12.15
CA ALA A 278 -2.18 -18.01 -13.40
C ALA A 278 -0.68 -17.64 -13.39
N VAL A 279 0.07 -18.12 -12.39
CA VAL A 279 1.52 -17.88 -12.31
C VAL A 279 2.28 -19.15 -12.73
N SER A 280 3.19 -19.01 -13.69
CA SER A 280 4.14 -20.07 -14.03
C SER A 280 5.16 -20.18 -12.91
N ARG A 281 5.37 -21.38 -12.37
CA ARG A 281 6.55 -21.65 -11.56
C ARG A 281 7.74 -21.65 -12.52
N SER A 282 8.65 -20.68 -12.39
CA SER A 282 9.96 -20.71 -13.01
C SER A 282 10.85 -21.77 -12.37
#